data_c57e1ccfac11d87978dbb1dfb58257d2
#
_entry.id   c57e1ccfac11d87978dbb1dfb58257d2
#
_cell.length_a   1.000
_cell.length_b   1.000
_cell.length_c   1.000
_cell.angle_alpha   90.00
_cell.angle_beta   90.00
_cell.angle_gamma   90.00
#
_symmetry.space_group_name_H-M   'P 1'
#
loop_
_entity.id
_entity.type
_entity.pdbx_description
1 polymer ?
#
loop_
_entity_poly.entity_id
_entity_poly.type
_entity_poly.pdbx_seq_one_letter_code
_entity_poly.pdbx_strand_id
1 'polypeptide(L)'
;MPCGAKPHVSNVESLVKELGGQNLYGKGLSTHTFAIVLREMIQNARDAVVARRFIEPGFEGEVFVRFTEEGQISVEDNGTGMSRKVMTGPLLDFGNSFWKSSLVQAEFPGLRASKFRSIGRFGVGFYSIFMISDFVEVSSRYWDKGLADVNTLVFNSGVSLRPILRSGRVNGFSSNISTKVTARLKPEFLSFGELIKLKPNYSGAKEFECTLEDFISALTVGLDVPVRVAVTGNSPVQVHDGRCADREKAGELLRRISFLSNRDDFSSRQYIDGNHHRLRPIKKGDETVVGMAAISTHSATAKMLLGLRTVGGLPTAIGVGSAEAFIGYMDYLPASAKRDLDIPEATKDVLRAWGTEQLEILEREGASDYERCIAAAYLADYDVDPINFARVYVTLDGESFFISYQGLAVAVATGGAVIGLFKSSEMDFVDTYTPVNEMPGINVIRPLANSKSCNLKMVNGEPEIFTSIIGCLHRAILEHGKTPKWELRKTNFPSIFGGSMIELLVVSAA
;
A
#
# COMPACT_ATOMS: atom_id res chain seq x y z
N MET A 1 -46.65 -4.17 10.29
CA MET A 1 -46.48 -3.74 8.88
C MET A 1 -45.14 -2.99 8.76
N PRO A 2 -44.34 -3.26 7.75
CA PRO A 2 -43.13 -2.45 7.55
C PRO A 2 -43.53 -1.01 7.28
N CYS A 3 -42.90 -0.08 7.99
CA CYS A 3 -43.09 1.35 7.79
C CYS A 3 -42.46 1.75 6.45
N GLY A 4 -43.21 2.49 5.61
CA GLY A 4 -42.72 3.01 4.33
C GLY A 4 -41.80 4.21 4.46
N ALA A 5 -41.46 4.68 5.69
CA ALA A 5 -40.54 5.76 5.93
C ALA A 5 -39.10 5.30 5.71
N LYS A 6 -38.36 6.03 4.86
CA LYS A 6 -36.92 5.85 4.70
C LYS A 6 -36.17 6.78 5.68
N PRO A 7 -35.03 6.35 6.27
CA PRO A 7 -34.18 7.25 7.01
C PRO A 7 -33.83 8.47 6.17
N HIS A 8 -33.98 9.66 6.72
CA HIS A 8 -33.67 10.91 6.06
C HIS A 8 -32.54 11.61 6.80
N VAL A 9 -31.49 12.02 6.07
CA VAL A 9 -30.40 12.83 6.63
C VAL A 9 -30.77 14.29 6.45
N SER A 10 -31.07 14.95 7.55
CA SER A 10 -31.49 16.37 7.55
C SER A 10 -30.32 17.35 7.39
N ASN A 11 -29.08 16.93 7.70
CA ASN A 11 -27.87 17.75 7.56
C ASN A 11 -26.78 17.00 6.82
N VAL A 12 -26.81 17.11 5.48
CA VAL A 12 -25.83 16.50 4.60
C VAL A 12 -24.44 17.11 4.81
N GLU A 13 -24.34 18.40 5.11
CA GLU A 13 -23.06 19.08 5.34
C GLU A 13 -22.33 18.52 6.57
N SER A 14 -23.04 18.31 7.67
CA SER A 14 -22.47 17.68 8.87
C SER A 14 -22.04 16.25 8.59
N LEU A 15 -22.85 15.48 7.87
CA LEU A 15 -22.53 14.11 7.50
C LEU A 15 -21.26 14.04 6.61
N VAL A 16 -21.15 14.94 5.63
CA VAL A 16 -19.97 15.02 4.74
C VAL A 16 -18.73 15.43 5.53
N LYS A 17 -18.84 16.37 6.47
CA LYS A 17 -17.73 16.76 7.36
C LYS A 17 -17.28 15.61 8.26
N GLU A 18 -18.20 14.83 8.77
CA GLU A 18 -17.92 13.73 9.68
C GLU A 18 -17.46 12.45 8.97
N LEU A 19 -18.09 12.08 7.87
CA LEU A 19 -17.85 10.81 7.18
C LEU A 19 -17.10 10.96 5.85
N GLY A 20 -17.03 12.13 5.27
CA GLY A 20 -16.34 12.39 4.00
C GLY A 20 -15.22 13.42 4.11
N GLY A 21 -14.99 13.98 5.28
CA GLY A 21 -14.03 15.05 5.52
C GLY A 21 -12.90 14.67 6.47
N GLN A 22 -12.38 15.68 7.18
CA GLN A 22 -11.22 15.52 8.09
C GLN A 22 -11.42 14.48 9.20
N ASN A 23 -12.68 14.20 9.61
CA ASN A 23 -12.94 13.21 10.65
C ASN A 23 -12.77 11.76 10.14
N LEU A 24 -13.06 11.51 8.85
CA LEU A 24 -12.84 10.21 8.24
C LEU A 24 -11.35 9.95 7.95
N TYR A 25 -10.66 10.96 7.42
CA TYR A 25 -9.28 10.83 6.94
C TYR A 25 -8.23 11.38 7.92
N GLY A 26 -8.65 11.93 9.06
CA GLY A 26 -7.78 12.52 10.08
C GLY A 26 -7.45 14.00 9.83
N LYS A 27 -6.99 14.70 10.88
CA LYS A 27 -6.44 16.07 10.78
C LYS A 27 -4.98 15.96 10.35
N GLY A 28 -4.76 15.80 9.04
CA GLY A 28 -3.41 15.77 8.45
C GLY A 28 -2.92 17.15 8.02
N LEU A 29 -1.66 17.22 7.61
CA LEU A 29 -1.11 18.36 6.88
C LEU A 29 -1.92 18.62 5.61
N SER A 30 -1.94 19.84 5.08
CA SER A 30 -2.62 20.21 3.84
C SER A 30 -2.25 19.29 2.66
N THR A 31 -1.00 18.88 2.58
CA THR A 31 -0.49 17.91 1.59
C THR A 31 -1.17 16.55 1.68
N HIS A 32 -1.40 16.04 2.88
CA HIS A 32 -2.10 14.76 3.07
C HIS A 32 -3.55 14.85 2.61
N THR A 33 -4.23 15.94 2.95
CA THR A 33 -5.61 16.23 2.47
C THR A 33 -5.66 16.29 0.94
N PHE A 34 -4.73 16.99 0.31
CA PHE A 34 -4.63 17.13 -1.13
C PHE A 34 -4.39 15.77 -1.82
N ALA A 35 -3.51 14.94 -1.25
CA ALA A 35 -3.27 13.58 -1.72
C ALA A 35 -4.52 12.70 -1.70
N ILE A 36 -5.29 12.74 -0.60
CA ILE A 36 -6.54 12.01 -0.48
C ILE A 36 -7.50 12.41 -1.59
N VAL A 37 -7.70 13.71 -1.78
CA VAL A 37 -8.62 14.22 -2.81
C VAL A 37 -8.19 13.81 -4.20
N LEU A 38 -6.92 14.02 -4.57
CA LEU A 38 -6.41 13.60 -5.88
C LEU A 38 -6.55 12.10 -6.11
N ARG A 39 -6.21 11.30 -5.10
CA ARG A 39 -6.39 9.85 -5.17
C ARG A 39 -7.83 9.45 -5.45
N GLU A 40 -8.81 10.02 -4.73
CA GLU A 40 -10.23 9.72 -4.94
C GLU A 40 -10.71 10.16 -6.33
N MET A 41 -10.26 11.32 -6.82
CA MET A 41 -10.61 11.81 -8.16
C MET A 41 -9.99 10.93 -9.25
N ILE A 42 -8.70 10.62 -9.16
CA ILE A 42 -7.98 9.75 -10.10
C ILE A 42 -8.59 8.34 -10.10
N GLN A 43 -8.96 7.82 -8.92
CA GLN A 43 -9.64 6.52 -8.79
C GLN A 43 -10.97 6.49 -9.53
N ASN A 44 -11.80 7.53 -9.40
CA ASN A 44 -13.08 7.62 -10.10
C ASN A 44 -12.88 7.71 -11.62
N ALA A 45 -11.91 8.49 -12.07
CA ALA A 45 -11.52 8.62 -13.46
C ALA A 45 -11.01 7.28 -14.04
N ARG A 46 -10.13 6.59 -13.30
CA ARG A 46 -9.64 5.24 -13.66
C ARG A 46 -10.80 4.25 -13.80
N ASP A 47 -11.72 4.21 -12.86
CA ASP A 47 -12.84 3.28 -12.90
C ASP A 47 -13.72 3.52 -14.14
N ALA A 48 -13.93 4.78 -14.54
CA ALA A 48 -14.65 5.13 -15.77
C ALA A 48 -13.89 4.70 -17.04
N VAL A 49 -12.56 4.89 -17.08
CA VAL A 49 -11.71 4.46 -18.21
C VAL A 49 -11.72 2.95 -18.35
N VAL A 50 -11.51 2.22 -17.24
CA VAL A 50 -11.49 0.76 -17.26
C VAL A 50 -12.87 0.19 -17.62
N ALA A 51 -13.95 0.76 -17.10
CA ALA A 51 -15.30 0.34 -17.50
C ALA A 51 -15.49 0.48 -19.02
N ARG A 52 -15.03 1.57 -19.65
CA ARG A 52 -15.10 1.76 -21.09
C ARG A 52 -14.27 0.73 -21.87
N ARG A 53 -13.10 0.32 -21.37
CA ARG A 53 -12.30 -0.75 -22.00
C ARG A 53 -13.07 -2.07 -22.11
N PHE A 54 -13.95 -2.37 -21.17
CA PHE A 54 -14.82 -3.55 -21.22
C PHE A 54 -16.00 -3.40 -22.19
N ILE A 55 -16.42 -2.17 -22.49
CA ILE A 55 -17.54 -1.86 -23.39
C ILE A 55 -17.05 -1.73 -24.83
N GLU A 56 -15.88 -1.11 -25.02
CA GLU A 56 -15.29 -0.79 -26.32
C GLU A 56 -13.91 -1.47 -26.45
N PRO A 57 -13.85 -2.66 -27.07
CA PRO A 57 -12.60 -3.38 -27.28
C PRO A 57 -11.57 -2.55 -28.06
N GLY A 58 -10.34 -2.49 -27.58
CA GLY A 58 -9.25 -1.72 -28.17
C GLY A 58 -9.18 -0.25 -27.69
N PHE A 59 -10.10 0.18 -26.85
CA PHE A 59 -10.00 1.48 -26.19
C PHE A 59 -8.94 1.45 -25.08
N GLU A 60 -7.96 2.35 -25.13
CA GLU A 60 -6.92 2.43 -24.10
C GLU A 60 -7.29 3.38 -22.96
N GLY A 61 -7.64 4.61 -23.30
CA GLY A 61 -8.04 5.66 -22.36
C GLY A 61 -6.92 6.21 -21.49
N GLU A 62 -7.17 7.38 -20.91
CA GLU A 62 -6.21 8.08 -20.06
C GLU A 62 -6.91 8.96 -19.01
N VAL A 63 -6.17 9.30 -17.96
CA VAL A 63 -6.54 10.32 -16.96
C VAL A 63 -5.62 11.52 -17.14
N PHE A 64 -6.18 12.71 -17.05
CA PHE A 64 -5.45 13.95 -17.20
C PHE A 64 -5.69 14.87 -16.00
N VAL A 65 -4.62 15.33 -15.35
CA VAL A 65 -4.66 16.27 -14.23
C VAL A 65 -4.13 17.62 -14.70
N ARG A 66 -4.90 18.70 -14.49
CA ARG A 66 -4.48 20.07 -14.85
C ARG A 66 -4.51 20.98 -13.64
N PHE A 67 -3.51 21.83 -13.55
CA PHE A 67 -3.47 22.93 -12.60
C PHE A 67 -3.33 24.24 -13.36
N THR A 68 -4.16 25.25 -13.02
CA THR A 68 -4.16 26.55 -13.71
C THR A 68 -3.61 27.66 -12.83
N GLU A 69 -3.18 28.77 -13.46
CA GLU A 69 -2.69 29.97 -12.75
C GLU A 69 -3.76 30.58 -11.82
N GLU A 70 -5.04 30.43 -12.18
CA GLU A 70 -6.14 30.89 -11.35
C GLU A 70 -6.39 30.02 -10.10
N GLY A 71 -5.49 29.06 -9.83
CA GLY A 71 -5.61 28.16 -8.68
C GLY A 71 -6.75 27.15 -8.82
N GLN A 72 -7.00 26.68 -10.03
CA GLN A 72 -7.94 25.60 -10.27
C GLN A 72 -7.18 24.30 -10.54
N ILE A 73 -7.68 23.21 -9.98
CA ILE A 73 -7.25 21.87 -10.34
C ILE A 73 -8.40 21.13 -11.01
N SER A 74 -8.12 20.41 -12.09
CA SER A 74 -9.09 19.49 -12.68
C SER A 74 -8.52 18.10 -12.89
N VAL A 75 -9.39 17.10 -12.73
CA VAL A 75 -9.15 15.71 -13.14
C VAL A 75 -10.13 15.39 -14.25
N GLU A 76 -9.58 14.97 -15.38
CA GLU A 76 -10.29 14.71 -16.61
C GLU A 76 -10.08 13.25 -17.03
N ASP A 77 -11.10 12.63 -17.61
CA ASP A 77 -11.01 11.28 -18.16
C ASP A 77 -11.77 11.18 -19.50
N ASN A 78 -11.36 10.23 -20.30
CA ASN A 78 -12.07 9.85 -21.52
C ASN A 78 -12.80 8.50 -21.36
N GLY A 79 -13.17 8.14 -20.14
CA GLY A 79 -13.89 6.92 -19.80
C GLY A 79 -15.35 6.90 -20.31
N THR A 80 -16.22 6.23 -19.57
CA THR A 80 -17.64 6.09 -19.93
C THR A 80 -18.43 7.39 -19.88
N GLY A 81 -17.97 8.36 -19.10
CA GLY A 81 -18.76 9.53 -18.77
C GLY A 81 -20.01 9.20 -17.94
N MET A 82 -20.85 10.21 -17.72
CA MET A 82 -22.06 10.09 -16.92
C MET A 82 -23.28 10.65 -17.66
N SER A 83 -24.38 9.91 -17.65
CA SER A 83 -25.68 10.45 -18.05
C SER A 83 -26.20 11.47 -17.04
N ARG A 84 -27.14 12.32 -17.45
CA ARG A 84 -27.82 13.24 -16.53
C ARG A 84 -28.40 12.50 -15.32
N LYS A 85 -28.94 11.30 -15.53
CA LYS A 85 -29.53 10.47 -14.47
C LYS A 85 -28.47 10.03 -13.45
N VAL A 86 -27.27 9.64 -13.90
CA VAL A 86 -26.14 9.29 -13.02
C VAL A 86 -25.67 10.51 -12.23
N MET A 87 -25.55 11.65 -12.89
CA MET A 87 -25.10 12.91 -12.25
C MET A 87 -26.06 13.39 -11.17
N THR A 88 -27.39 13.30 -11.40
CA THR A 88 -28.40 13.78 -10.44
C THR A 88 -28.88 12.73 -9.45
N GLY A 89 -28.42 11.51 -9.57
CA GLY A 89 -28.71 10.39 -8.66
C GLY A 89 -27.47 9.87 -7.97
N PRO A 90 -26.84 8.79 -8.45
CA PRO A 90 -25.72 8.12 -7.77
C PRO A 90 -24.54 9.00 -7.41
N LEU A 91 -24.18 10.00 -8.23
CA LEU A 91 -23.10 10.93 -7.90
C LEU A 91 -23.38 11.75 -6.63
N LEU A 92 -24.67 12.07 -6.40
CA LEU A 92 -25.13 12.84 -5.25
C LEU A 92 -25.63 11.97 -4.09
N ASP A 93 -25.61 10.64 -4.25
CA ASP A 93 -26.05 9.70 -3.23
C ASP A 93 -24.87 9.27 -2.35
N PHE A 94 -24.71 9.97 -1.22
CA PHE A 94 -23.63 9.75 -0.27
C PHE A 94 -23.69 8.33 0.32
N GLY A 95 -22.56 7.62 0.29
CA GLY A 95 -22.43 6.26 0.82
C GLY A 95 -22.85 5.15 -0.14
N ASN A 96 -23.27 5.50 -1.37
CA ASN A 96 -23.65 4.52 -2.39
C ASN A 96 -22.72 4.62 -3.62
N SER A 97 -22.02 3.54 -3.94
CA SER A 97 -21.20 3.48 -5.15
C SER A 97 -22.06 3.23 -6.38
N PHE A 98 -21.94 4.09 -7.40
CA PHE A 98 -22.60 3.90 -8.70
C PHE A 98 -22.36 2.50 -9.27
N TRP A 99 -21.10 2.03 -9.23
CA TRP A 99 -20.70 0.74 -9.80
C TRP A 99 -21.38 -0.48 -9.13
N LYS A 100 -21.90 -0.32 -7.91
CA LYS A 100 -22.69 -1.34 -7.20
C LYS A 100 -24.20 -1.18 -7.36
N SER A 101 -24.63 -0.07 -7.91
CA SER A 101 -26.07 0.24 -8.07
C SER A 101 -26.74 -0.60 -9.17
N SER A 102 -28.05 -0.76 -9.13
CA SER A 102 -28.82 -1.39 -10.21
C SER A 102 -28.78 -0.55 -11.51
N LEU A 103 -28.48 0.73 -11.38
CA LEU A 103 -28.43 1.65 -12.52
C LEU A 103 -27.27 1.30 -13.48
N VAL A 104 -26.17 0.72 -13.01
CA VAL A 104 -25.06 0.27 -13.87
C VAL A 104 -25.55 -0.72 -14.93
N GLN A 105 -26.47 -1.61 -14.59
CA GLN A 105 -26.98 -2.59 -15.54
C GLN A 105 -27.83 -1.94 -16.62
N ALA A 106 -28.52 -0.86 -16.29
CA ALA A 106 -29.33 -0.09 -17.26
C ALA A 106 -28.44 0.80 -18.16
N GLU A 107 -27.40 1.41 -17.58
CA GLU A 107 -26.48 2.31 -18.31
C GLU A 107 -25.45 1.50 -19.13
N PHE A 108 -24.96 0.37 -18.61
CA PHE A 108 -23.90 -0.45 -19.22
C PHE A 108 -24.29 -1.93 -19.21
N PRO A 109 -25.19 -2.37 -20.14
CA PRO A 109 -25.58 -3.78 -20.24
C PRO A 109 -24.33 -4.67 -20.43
N GLY A 110 -24.24 -5.72 -19.63
CA GLY A 110 -23.12 -6.67 -19.70
C GLY A 110 -21.91 -6.34 -18.84
N LEU A 111 -21.73 -5.11 -18.38
CA LEU A 111 -20.57 -4.74 -17.55
C LEU A 111 -20.49 -5.55 -16.24
N ARG A 112 -21.64 -5.84 -15.60
CA ARG A 112 -21.71 -6.69 -14.39
C ARG A 112 -21.33 -8.14 -14.64
N ALA A 113 -21.54 -8.64 -15.84
CA ALA A 113 -21.14 -10.00 -16.23
C ALA A 113 -19.67 -10.07 -16.69
N SER A 114 -19.03 -8.94 -16.91
CA SER A 114 -17.64 -8.85 -17.28
C SER A 114 -16.72 -9.01 -16.07
N LYS A 115 -15.40 -9.06 -16.33
CA LYS A 115 -14.37 -9.06 -15.27
C LYS A 115 -14.12 -7.67 -14.66
N PHE A 116 -14.90 -6.65 -15.04
CA PHE A 116 -14.74 -5.28 -14.52
C PHE A 116 -14.84 -5.25 -12.98
N ARG A 117 -13.89 -4.58 -12.38
CA ARG A 117 -13.82 -4.33 -10.93
C ARG A 117 -13.53 -2.86 -10.68
N SER A 118 -14.46 -2.16 -10.04
CA SER A 118 -14.23 -0.81 -9.56
C SER A 118 -13.37 -0.81 -8.30
N ILE A 119 -12.47 0.15 -8.18
CA ILE A 119 -11.73 0.43 -6.94
C ILE A 119 -12.64 1.18 -5.98
N GLY A 120 -13.46 2.11 -6.49
CA GLY A 120 -14.42 2.90 -5.70
C GLY A 120 -15.55 2.06 -5.12
N ARG A 121 -15.50 1.81 -3.80
CA ARG A 121 -16.44 0.87 -3.14
C ARG A 121 -17.45 1.54 -2.22
N PHE A 122 -17.13 2.70 -1.66
CA PHE A 122 -17.88 3.28 -0.53
C PHE A 122 -18.82 4.43 -0.91
N GLY A 123 -18.68 5.02 -2.12
CA GLY A 123 -19.54 6.13 -2.57
C GLY A 123 -19.35 7.44 -1.78
N VAL A 124 -18.24 7.60 -1.10
CA VAL A 124 -17.91 8.82 -0.31
C VAL A 124 -16.78 9.62 -0.94
N GLY A 125 -15.98 9.02 -1.83
CA GLY A 125 -14.74 9.59 -2.36
C GLY A 125 -14.94 10.92 -3.08
N PHE A 126 -16.01 11.08 -3.86
CA PHE A 126 -16.31 12.34 -4.54
C PHE A 126 -16.40 13.52 -3.56
N TYR A 127 -16.99 13.31 -2.41
CA TYR A 127 -17.20 14.37 -1.42
C TYR A 127 -15.92 14.87 -0.76
N SER A 128 -14.81 14.13 -0.87
CA SER A 128 -13.51 14.57 -0.37
C SER A 128 -13.04 15.88 -1.02
N ILE A 129 -13.49 16.18 -2.27
CA ILE A 129 -13.11 17.39 -3.01
C ILE A 129 -13.48 18.68 -2.25
N PHE A 130 -14.53 18.64 -1.42
CA PHE A 130 -14.94 19.79 -0.61
C PHE A 130 -14.02 20.09 0.57
N MET A 131 -13.05 19.23 0.84
CA MET A 131 -11.98 19.53 1.79
C MET A 131 -11.03 20.62 1.25
N ILE A 132 -10.81 20.64 -0.07
CA ILE A 132 -9.87 21.56 -0.74
C ILE A 132 -10.55 22.69 -1.49
N SER A 133 -11.88 22.64 -1.67
CA SER A 133 -12.63 23.60 -2.49
C SER A 133 -14.05 23.78 -1.99
N ASP A 134 -14.55 25.02 -2.05
CA ASP A 134 -15.97 25.32 -1.85
C ASP A 134 -16.69 25.56 -3.20
N PHE A 135 -15.94 25.67 -4.31
CA PHE A 135 -16.48 25.78 -5.65
C PHE A 135 -16.02 24.61 -6.54
N VAL A 136 -16.95 23.77 -6.91
CA VAL A 136 -16.69 22.57 -7.71
C VAL A 136 -17.62 22.50 -8.92
N GLU A 137 -17.08 22.18 -10.07
CA GLU A 137 -17.84 21.88 -11.28
C GLU A 137 -17.58 20.46 -11.73
N VAL A 138 -18.62 19.71 -12.02
CA VAL A 138 -18.58 18.38 -12.62
C VAL A 138 -19.24 18.44 -13.97
N SER A 139 -18.45 18.45 -15.03
CA SER A 139 -18.95 18.40 -16.41
C SER A 139 -18.79 17.01 -16.97
N SER A 140 -19.85 16.43 -17.50
CA SER A 140 -19.78 15.09 -18.08
C SER A 140 -20.77 14.91 -19.23
N ARG A 141 -20.40 14.05 -20.16
CA ARG A 141 -21.25 13.52 -21.23
C ARG A 141 -21.00 12.02 -21.36
N TYR A 142 -21.97 11.32 -21.83
CA TYR A 142 -21.78 9.91 -22.21
C TYR A 142 -20.73 9.83 -23.34
N TRP A 143 -19.87 8.85 -23.31
CA TRP A 143 -18.72 8.73 -24.22
C TRP A 143 -19.10 8.72 -25.70
N ASP A 144 -20.30 8.20 -26.06
CA ASP A 144 -20.84 8.14 -27.43
C ASP A 144 -21.65 9.37 -27.85
N LYS A 145 -21.81 10.37 -26.97
CA LYS A 145 -22.59 11.60 -27.23
C LYS A 145 -21.69 12.75 -27.65
N GLY A 146 -22.30 13.78 -28.24
CA GLY A 146 -21.62 14.99 -28.68
C GLY A 146 -21.39 16.03 -27.57
N LEU A 147 -20.64 17.10 -27.91
CA LEU A 147 -20.39 18.21 -26.97
C LEU A 147 -21.66 18.98 -26.57
N ALA A 148 -22.72 18.89 -27.37
CA ALA A 148 -24.01 19.50 -27.05
C ALA A 148 -24.74 18.80 -25.89
N ASP A 149 -24.38 17.53 -25.63
CA ASP A 149 -24.99 16.70 -24.59
C ASP A 149 -24.25 16.77 -23.23
N VAL A 150 -23.27 17.67 -23.12
CA VAL A 150 -22.56 17.88 -21.85
C VAL A 150 -23.54 18.42 -20.81
N ASN A 151 -23.52 17.80 -19.62
CA ASN A 151 -24.21 18.30 -18.44
C ASN A 151 -23.17 18.71 -17.40
N THR A 152 -23.43 19.81 -16.69
CA THR A 152 -22.55 20.35 -15.67
C THR A 152 -23.32 20.56 -14.38
N LEU A 153 -22.84 19.94 -13.29
CA LEU A 153 -23.25 20.27 -11.93
C LEU A 153 -22.28 21.29 -11.34
N VAL A 154 -22.84 22.40 -10.85
CA VAL A 154 -22.06 23.48 -10.24
C VAL A 154 -22.41 23.57 -8.75
N PHE A 155 -21.41 23.40 -7.91
CA PHE A 155 -21.48 23.58 -6.47
C PHE A 155 -20.82 24.92 -6.12
N ASN A 156 -21.63 25.94 -5.78
CA ASN A 156 -21.13 27.30 -5.52
C ASN A 156 -20.65 27.51 -4.07
N SER A 157 -21.08 26.66 -3.14
CA SER A 157 -20.79 26.77 -1.69
C SER A 157 -20.67 25.38 -1.08
N GLY A 158 -19.81 24.57 -1.68
CA GLY A 158 -19.66 23.18 -1.25
C GLY A 158 -20.98 22.42 -1.29
N VAL A 159 -21.28 21.69 -0.24
CA VAL A 159 -22.52 20.93 -0.07
C VAL A 159 -23.61 21.66 0.71
N SER A 160 -23.37 22.90 1.12
CA SER A 160 -24.33 23.73 1.88
C SER A 160 -25.55 24.13 1.06
N LEU A 161 -25.36 24.28 -0.26
CA LEU A 161 -26.42 24.61 -1.20
C LEU A 161 -26.63 23.47 -2.20
N ARG A 162 -27.86 23.42 -2.74
CA ARG A 162 -28.15 22.46 -3.83
C ARG A 162 -27.34 22.83 -5.07
N PRO A 163 -26.71 21.86 -5.75
CA PRO A 163 -25.96 22.12 -6.97
C PRO A 163 -26.90 22.57 -8.11
N ILE A 164 -26.39 23.40 -9.00
CA ILE A 164 -27.09 23.89 -10.20
C ILE A 164 -26.72 22.96 -11.36
N LEU A 165 -27.71 22.39 -12.02
CA LEU A 165 -27.51 21.63 -13.26
C LEU A 165 -27.65 22.54 -14.48
N ARG A 166 -26.66 22.52 -15.36
CA ARG A 166 -26.64 23.18 -16.66
C ARG A 166 -26.44 22.15 -17.76
N SER A 167 -26.94 22.40 -18.94
CA SER A 167 -26.75 21.52 -20.12
C SER A 167 -26.26 22.33 -21.30
N GLY A 168 -25.43 21.74 -22.14
CA GLY A 168 -24.87 22.32 -23.34
C GLY A 168 -23.34 22.41 -23.32
N ARG A 169 -22.78 23.03 -24.35
CA ARG A 169 -21.32 23.17 -24.52
C ARG A 169 -20.70 23.92 -23.36
N VAL A 170 -19.54 23.43 -22.91
CA VAL A 170 -18.72 24.01 -21.83
C VAL A 170 -17.38 24.44 -22.41
N ASN A 171 -16.93 25.65 -22.10
CA ASN A 171 -15.61 26.12 -22.49
C ASN A 171 -14.52 25.27 -21.86
N GLY A 172 -13.50 24.87 -22.66
CA GLY A 172 -12.42 24.02 -22.19
C GLY A 172 -12.78 22.54 -21.98
N PHE A 173 -13.98 22.12 -22.41
CA PHE A 173 -14.36 20.69 -22.46
C PHE A 173 -14.18 20.20 -23.90
N SER A 174 -13.14 19.38 -24.12
CA SER A 174 -12.80 18.90 -25.48
C SER A 174 -13.57 17.64 -25.87
N SER A 175 -13.60 17.34 -27.19
CA SER A 175 -14.24 16.11 -27.69
C SER A 175 -13.62 14.81 -27.17
N ASN A 176 -12.37 14.87 -26.71
CA ASN A 176 -11.65 13.71 -26.19
C ASN A 176 -11.93 13.44 -24.71
N ILE A 177 -12.69 14.31 -24.03
CA ILE A 177 -13.02 14.18 -22.62
C ILE A 177 -14.45 13.68 -22.47
N SER A 178 -14.68 12.75 -21.57
CA SER A 178 -16.00 12.26 -21.16
C SER A 178 -16.43 12.88 -19.83
N THR A 179 -15.50 13.04 -18.88
CA THR A 179 -15.76 13.70 -17.60
C THR A 179 -14.63 14.65 -17.24
N LYS A 180 -14.98 15.81 -16.67
CA LYS A 180 -14.06 16.78 -16.09
C LYS A 180 -14.60 17.23 -14.75
N VAL A 181 -13.83 17.01 -13.69
CA VAL A 181 -14.10 17.52 -12.34
C VAL A 181 -13.12 18.64 -12.07
N THR A 182 -13.62 19.85 -11.83
CA THR A 182 -12.81 21.05 -11.59
C THR A 182 -13.09 21.59 -10.18
N ALA A 183 -12.05 21.92 -9.43
CA ALA A 183 -12.12 22.55 -8.12
C ALA A 183 -11.32 23.85 -8.10
N ARG A 184 -11.90 24.94 -7.59
CA ARG A 184 -11.16 26.15 -7.23
C ARG A 184 -10.59 25.98 -5.85
N LEU A 185 -9.27 25.97 -5.76
CA LEU A 185 -8.57 25.64 -4.51
C LEU A 185 -8.72 26.74 -3.46
N LYS A 186 -8.81 26.33 -2.20
CA LYS A 186 -8.69 27.22 -1.06
C LYS A 186 -7.27 27.78 -0.95
N PRO A 187 -7.07 28.95 -0.31
CA PRO A 187 -5.77 29.62 -0.27
C PRO A 187 -4.60 28.75 0.17
N GLU A 188 -4.82 27.84 1.12
CA GLU A 188 -3.78 26.94 1.65
C GLU A 188 -3.27 25.88 0.66
N PHE A 189 -3.92 25.72 -0.50
CA PHE A 189 -3.54 24.76 -1.55
C PHE A 189 -3.02 25.44 -2.83
N LEU A 190 -3.02 26.76 -2.93
CA LEU A 190 -2.66 27.48 -4.17
C LEU A 190 -1.19 27.25 -4.55
N SER A 191 -0.29 27.17 -3.59
CA SER A 191 1.13 26.94 -3.83
C SER A 191 1.45 25.54 -4.41
N PHE A 192 0.49 24.62 -4.39
CA PHE A 192 0.70 23.26 -4.87
C PHE A 192 0.82 23.12 -6.39
N GLY A 193 0.47 24.17 -7.12
CA GLY A 193 0.78 24.29 -8.54
C GLY A 193 2.26 24.56 -8.84
N GLU A 194 3.00 25.08 -7.85
CA GLU A 194 4.44 25.36 -7.96
C GLU A 194 5.22 24.27 -7.26
N LEU A 195 5.14 24.22 -5.93
CA LEU A 195 5.87 23.26 -5.09
C LEU A 195 4.99 22.71 -3.97
N ILE A 196 5.10 21.40 -3.76
CA ILE A 196 4.43 20.67 -2.71
C ILE A 196 5.45 20.27 -1.66
N LYS A 197 5.19 20.63 -0.38
CA LYS A 197 6.04 20.24 0.75
C LYS A 197 5.59 18.90 1.31
N LEU A 198 6.48 17.92 1.26
CA LEU A 198 6.28 16.58 1.79
C LEU A 198 7.14 16.35 3.01
N LYS A 199 6.53 15.81 4.06
CA LYS A 199 7.24 15.34 5.25
C LYS A 199 6.96 13.85 5.45
N PRO A 200 7.93 12.97 5.22
CA PRO A 200 7.76 11.55 5.47
C PRO A 200 7.48 11.27 6.96
N ASN A 201 6.63 10.27 7.23
CA ASN A 201 6.20 9.94 8.59
C ASN A 201 7.13 8.91 9.26
N TYR A 202 8.42 9.26 9.42
CA TYR A 202 9.35 8.50 10.25
C TYR A 202 10.23 9.42 11.09
N SER A 203 10.78 8.91 12.18
CA SER A 203 11.61 9.70 13.09
C SER A 203 12.85 10.27 12.39
N GLY A 204 13.06 11.58 12.49
CA GLY A 204 14.18 12.28 11.86
C GLY A 204 14.00 12.57 10.36
N ALA A 205 12.80 12.32 9.77
CA ALA A 205 12.52 12.70 8.40
C ALA A 205 12.58 14.22 8.21
N LYS A 206 13.30 14.65 7.17
CA LYS A 206 13.35 16.04 6.75
C LYS A 206 12.24 16.32 5.74
N GLU A 207 11.64 17.50 5.84
CA GLU A 207 10.73 18.01 4.82
C GLU A 207 11.49 18.25 3.52
N PHE A 208 10.86 17.98 2.39
CA PHE A 208 11.39 18.26 1.06
C PHE A 208 10.30 18.81 0.14
N GLU A 209 10.71 19.46 -0.93
CA GLU A 209 9.81 20.03 -1.93
C GLU A 209 9.81 19.19 -3.20
N CYS A 210 8.65 19.09 -3.86
CA CYS A 210 8.48 18.39 -5.10
C CYS A 210 7.49 19.10 -6.03
N THR A 211 7.56 18.81 -7.32
CA THR A 211 6.60 19.29 -8.30
C THR A 211 5.27 18.52 -8.21
N LEU A 212 4.23 19.05 -8.82
CA LEU A 212 2.93 18.36 -8.92
C LEU A 212 3.07 17.07 -9.75
N GLU A 213 3.90 17.09 -10.78
CA GLU A 213 4.17 15.95 -11.64
C GLU A 213 4.81 14.80 -10.86
N ASP A 214 5.84 15.08 -10.06
CA ASP A 214 6.50 14.09 -9.21
C ASP A 214 5.53 13.52 -8.17
N PHE A 215 4.74 14.40 -7.58
CA PHE A 215 3.73 14.02 -6.58
C PHE A 215 2.68 13.07 -7.16
N ILE A 216 2.13 13.39 -8.34
CA ILE A 216 1.13 12.54 -9.00
C ILE A 216 1.77 11.25 -9.53
N SER A 217 3.00 11.31 -10.03
CA SER A 217 3.76 10.12 -10.43
C SER A 217 3.87 9.11 -9.29
N ALA A 218 4.21 9.59 -8.10
CA ALA A 218 4.31 8.74 -6.91
C ALA A 218 2.93 8.29 -6.39
N LEU A 219 1.89 9.13 -6.53
CA LEU A 219 0.52 8.79 -6.13
C LEU A 219 -0.13 7.72 -7.02
N THR A 220 0.37 7.55 -8.26
CA THR A 220 -0.21 6.63 -9.26
C THR A 220 0.69 5.44 -9.56
N VAL A 221 1.55 5.06 -8.63
CA VAL A 221 2.66 4.11 -8.80
C VAL A 221 2.26 2.76 -9.40
N GLY A 222 1.11 2.22 -9.03
CA GLY A 222 0.59 0.91 -9.47
C GLY A 222 -0.67 1.01 -10.33
N LEU A 223 -1.03 2.20 -10.85
CA LEU A 223 -2.24 2.39 -11.61
C LEU A 223 -2.16 1.70 -12.99
N ASP A 224 -3.27 1.12 -13.45
CA ASP A 224 -3.37 0.39 -14.74
C ASP A 224 -3.87 1.27 -15.90
N VAL A 225 -3.86 2.61 -15.71
CA VAL A 225 -4.30 3.61 -16.69
C VAL A 225 -3.22 4.68 -16.82
N PRO A 226 -2.89 5.13 -18.05
CA PRO A 226 -1.99 6.26 -18.27
C PRO A 226 -2.47 7.53 -17.56
N VAL A 227 -1.52 8.27 -16.98
CA VAL A 227 -1.79 9.56 -16.33
C VAL A 227 -0.87 10.63 -16.89
N ARG A 228 -1.46 11.76 -17.26
CA ARG A 228 -0.75 12.95 -17.71
C ARG A 228 -1.04 14.13 -16.80
N VAL A 229 -0.06 14.99 -16.65
CA VAL A 229 -0.17 16.21 -15.83
C VAL A 229 0.18 17.42 -16.68
N ALA A 230 -0.55 18.50 -16.52
CA ALA A 230 -0.23 19.81 -17.08
C ALA A 230 -0.37 20.86 -15.98
N VAL A 231 0.70 21.61 -15.77
CA VAL A 231 0.68 22.87 -15.01
C VAL A 231 0.72 24.01 -16.03
N THR A 232 -0.03 25.09 -15.79
CA THR A 232 -0.09 26.22 -16.73
C THR A 232 1.29 26.74 -17.08
N GLY A 233 1.50 27.04 -18.35
CA GLY A 233 2.79 27.45 -18.90
C GLY A 233 3.70 26.29 -19.31
N ASN A 234 3.42 25.05 -18.89
CA ASN A 234 4.21 23.88 -19.22
C ASN A 234 3.50 22.97 -20.22
N SER A 235 4.26 22.28 -21.07
CA SER A 235 3.72 21.20 -21.90
C SER A 235 3.25 20.04 -21.03
N PRO A 236 2.13 19.35 -21.39
CA PRO A 236 1.68 18.17 -20.65
C PRO A 236 2.74 17.07 -20.57
N VAL A 237 2.96 16.53 -19.39
CA VAL A 237 3.93 15.45 -19.12
C VAL A 237 3.17 14.16 -18.80
N GLN A 238 3.57 13.04 -19.40
CA GLN A 238 3.09 11.73 -19.01
C GLN A 238 3.88 11.25 -17.78
N VAL A 239 3.21 11.20 -16.64
CA VAL A 239 3.83 10.79 -15.36
C VAL A 239 3.66 9.31 -15.06
N HIS A 240 2.73 8.65 -15.73
CA HIS A 240 2.47 7.21 -15.65
C HIS A 240 1.91 6.70 -16.97
N ASP A 241 2.35 5.52 -17.41
CA ASP A 241 1.93 4.96 -18.70
C ASP A 241 0.93 3.78 -18.59
N GLY A 242 0.46 3.48 -17.38
CA GLY A 242 -0.48 2.41 -17.11
C GLY A 242 0.11 0.99 -17.14
N ARG A 243 1.43 0.83 -17.31
CA ARG A 243 2.12 -0.46 -17.37
C ARG A 243 2.80 -0.81 -16.04
N CYS A 244 2.00 -0.92 -15.01
CA CYS A 244 2.47 -1.16 -13.64
C CYS A 244 3.10 -2.55 -13.41
N ALA A 245 2.86 -3.52 -14.31
CA ALA A 245 3.40 -4.88 -14.23
C ALA A 245 4.59 -5.12 -15.18
N ASP A 246 5.11 -4.08 -15.83
CA ASP A 246 6.23 -4.19 -16.74
C ASP A 246 7.53 -4.35 -15.96
N ARG A 247 8.17 -5.51 -16.11
CA ARG A 247 9.42 -5.85 -15.42
C ARG A 247 10.59 -4.95 -15.84
N GLU A 248 10.58 -4.47 -17.09
CA GLU A 248 11.61 -3.56 -17.59
C GLU A 248 11.57 -2.20 -16.86
N LYS A 249 10.41 -1.84 -16.30
CA LYS A 249 10.18 -0.62 -15.54
C LYS A 249 10.28 -0.77 -14.01
N ALA A 250 10.66 -1.95 -13.54
CA ALA A 250 10.75 -2.24 -12.11
C ALA A 250 11.68 -1.26 -11.34
N GLY A 251 12.79 -0.86 -11.96
CA GLY A 251 13.69 0.14 -11.37
C GLY A 251 13.06 1.53 -11.24
N GLU A 252 12.28 1.95 -12.25
CA GLU A 252 11.53 3.21 -12.21
C GLU A 252 10.44 3.16 -11.14
N LEU A 253 9.72 2.04 -11.03
CA LEU A 253 8.72 1.81 -9.97
C LEU A 253 9.33 2.01 -8.57
N LEU A 254 10.48 1.39 -8.29
CA LEU A 254 11.13 1.51 -6.99
C LEU A 254 11.63 2.94 -6.73
N ARG A 255 12.10 3.66 -7.75
CA ARG A 255 12.50 5.07 -7.61
C ARG A 255 11.32 5.97 -7.26
N ARG A 256 10.13 5.74 -7.85
CA ARG A 256 8.90 6.47 -7.47
C ARG A 256 8.50 6.20 -6.04
N ILE A 257 8.63 4.95 -5.56
CA ILE A 257 8.36 4.59 -4.16
C ILE A 257 9.39 5.24 -3.24
N SER A 258 10.68 5.18 -3.59
CA SER A 258 11.77 5.81 -2.85
C SER A 258 11.60 7.32 -2.70
N PHE A 259 11.09 7.97 -3.74
CA PHE A 259 10.78 9.40 -3.74
C PHE A 259 9.82 9.78 -2.61
N LEU A 260 8.75 9.03 -2.37
CA LEU A 260 7.80 9.27 -1.28
C LEU A 260 8.45 9.25 0.12
N SER A 261 9.58 8.60 0.25
CA SER A 261 10.34 8.49 1.50
C SER A 261 11.48 9.50 1.59
N ASN A 262 11.66 10.35 0.57
CA ASN A 262 12.82 11.25 0.41
C ASN A 262 14.16 10.51 0.57
N ARG A 263 14.26 9.36 -0.08
CA ARG A 263 15.39 8.42 0.01
C ARG A 263 16.09 8.27 -1.33
N ASP A 264 16.56 9.37 -1.91
CA ASP A 264 17.40 9.36 -3.10
C ASP A 264 18.90 9.46 -2.74
N ASP A 265 19.29 8.79 -1.65
CA ASP A 265 20.69 8.66 -1.26
C ASP A 265 21.41 7.54 -2.05
N PHE A 266 22.72 7.53 -1.98
CA PHE A 266 23.56 6.54 -2.68
C PHE A 266 23.17 5.09 -2.30
N SER A 267 22.91 4.84 -1.02
CA SER A 267 22.56 3.49 -0.53
C SER A 267 21.23 3.01 -1.09
N SER A 268 20.23 3.88 -1.16
CA SER A 268 18.93 3.56 -1.74
C SER A 268 19.02 3.26 -3.24
N ARG A 269 19.80 4.06 -3.99
CA ARG A 269 20.04 3.82 -5.41
C ARG A 269 20.75 2.49 -5.65
N GLN A 270 21.82 2.22 -4.91
CA GLN A 270 22.54 0.95 -5.00
C GLN A 270 21.64 -0.23 -4.68
N TYR A 271 20.78 -0.11 -3.66
CA TYR A 271 19.84 -1.16 -3.33
C TYR A 271 18.77 -1.38 -4.42
N ILE A 272 18.23 -0.30 -4.98
CA ILE A 272 17.27 -0.39 -6.10
C ILE A 272 17.94 -1.08 -7.29
N ASP A 273 19.14 -0.67 -7.67
CA ASP A 273 19.85 -1.24 -8.82
C ASP A 273 20.20 -2.73 -8.61
N GLY A 274 20.47 -3.12 -7.37
CA GLY A 274 20.73 -4.54 -7.02
C GLY A 274 19.48 -5.41 -6.89
N ASN A 275 18.27 -4.85 -6.77
CA ASN A 275 17.09 -5.63 -6.42
C ASN A 275 15.89 -5.48 -7.38
N HIS A 276 15.86 -4.47 -8.26
CA HIS A 276 14.71 -4.21 -9.14
C HIS A 276 14.39 -5.40 -10.06
N HIS A 277 15.39 -6.15 -10.49
CA HIS A 277 15.26 -7.32 -11.35
C HIS A 277 14.55 -8.50 -10.68
N ARG A 278 14.44 -8.51 -9.33
CA ARG A 278 13.73 -9.52 -8.54
C ARG A 278 12.21 -9.30 -8.52
N LEU A 279 11.73 -8.09 -8.86
CA LEU A 279 10.30 -7.79 -8.82
C LEU A 279 9.52 -8.71 -9.75
N ARG A 280 8.41 -9.24 -9.24
CA ARG A 280 7.48 -10.09 -9.99
C ARG A 280 6.06 -9.58 -9.84
N PRO A 281 5.26 -9.65 -10.91
CA PRO A 281 3.85 -9.31 -10.83
C PRO A 281 3.11 -10.35 -9.97
N ILE A 282 2.27 -9.87 -9.06
CA ILE A 282 1.35 -10.68 -8.28
C ILE A 282 0.01 -10.64 -9.00
N LYS A 283 -0.44 -11.80 -9.51
CA LYS A 283 -1.65 -11.90 -10.33
C LYS A 283 -2.71 -12.75 -9.65
N LYS A 284 -3.96 -12.31 -9.70
CA LYS A 284 -5.10 -13.15 -9.37
C LYS A 284 -5.39 -14.18 -10.46
N GLY A 285 -6.27 -15.14 -10.19
CA GLY A 285 -6.66 -16.19 -11.14
C GLY A 285 -7.32 -15.69 -12.42
N ASP A 286 -7.71 -14.42 -12.50
CA ASP A 286 -8.24 -13.75 -13.69
C ASP A 286 -7.19 -12.91 -14.45
N GLU A 287 -5.90 -13.13 -14.15
CA GLU A 287 -4.74 -12.39 -14.67
C GLU A 287 -4.67 -10.91 -14.22
N THR A 288 -5.57 -10.46 -13.36
CA THR A 288 -5.51 -9.10 -12.80
C THR A 288 -4.28 -8.93 -11.93
N VAL A 289 -3.45 -7.94 -12.25
CA VAL A 289 -2.27 -7.59 -11.46
C VAL A 289 -2.72 -6.85 -10.20
N VAL A 290 -2.31 -7.35 -9.04
CA VAL A 290 -2.60 -6.77 -7.71
C VAL A 290 -1.32 -6.44 -6.94
N GLY A 291 -0.20 -6.43 -7.64
CA GLY A 291 1.08 -6.04 -7.08
C GLY A 291 2.23 -6.27 -8.05
N MET A 292 3.33 -5.57 -7.78
CA MET A 292 4.64 -5.77 -8.41
C MET A 292 5.67 -5.67 -7.30
N ALA A 293 6.18 -6.80 -6.84
CA ALA A 293 6.96 -6.86 -5.62
C ALA A 293 8.07 -7.92 -5.64
N ALA A 294 9.05 -7.74 -4.76
CA ALA A 294 10.04 -8.75 -4.39
C ALA A 294 10.13 -8.85 -2.86
N ILE A 295 10.58 -10.00 -2.35
CA ILE A 295 10.85 -10.15 -0.92
C ILE A 295 11.96 -9.19 -0.50
N SER A 296 11.76 -8.51 0.63
CA SER A 296 12.77 -7.64 1.22
C SER A 296 13.93 -8.46 1.78
N THR A 297 15.15 -8.05 1.47
CA THR A 297 16.40 -8.63 2.00
C THR A 297 17.09 -7.71 3.01
N HIS A 298 16.41 -6.63 3.41
CA HIS A 298 16.90 -5.67 4.39
C HIS A 298 16.03 -5.67 5.65
N SER A 299 16.66 -5.49 6.80
CA SER A 299 15.94 -5.36 8.06
C SER A 299 15.14 -4.06 8.10
N ALA A 300 14.07 -4.06 8.90
CA ALA A 300 13.24 -2.88 9.14
C ALA A 300 14.03 -1.68 9.68
N THR A 301 15.14 -1.94 10.39
CA THR A 301 16.05 -0.94 10.95
C THR A 301 16.88 -0.22 9.88
N ALA A 302 17.04 -0.82 8.70
CA ALA A 302 17.84 -0.25 7.60
C ALA A 302 17.22 1.01 6.96
N LYS A 303 16.09 1.50 7.45
CA LYS A 303 15.39 2.72 6.99
C LYS A 303 15.03 2.73 5.49
N MET A 304 15.13 1.60 4.80
CA MET A 304 14.74 1.48 3.39
C MET A 304 13.25 1.15 3.30
N LEU A 305 12.45 2.17 3.04
CA LEU A 305 11.00 2.08 2.99
C LEU A 305 10.58 1.97 1.53
N LEU A 306 10.85 0.83 0.90
CA LEU A 306 10.55 0.56 -0.50
C LEU A 306 9.31 -0.33 -0.71
N GLY A 307 8.64 -0.74 0.36
CA GLY A 307 7.37 -1.45 0.30
C GLY A 307 6.19 -0.50 0.42
N LEU A 308 5.17 -0.66 -0.41
CA LEU A 308 4.02 0.22 -0.47
C LEU A 308 2.70 -0.56 -0.52
N ARG A 309 1.85 -0.34 0.49
CA ARG A 309 0.47 -0.84 0.46
C ARG A 309 -0.40 0.08 -0.37
N THR A 310 -1.14 -0.51 -1.30
CA THR A 310 -1.99 0.21 -2.25
C THR A 310 -3.41 -0.33 -2.23
N VAL A 311 -4.34 0.44 -2.81
CA VAL A 311 -5.69 0.01 -3.16
C VAL A 311 -5.90 0.34 -4.63
N GLY A 312 -5.93 -0.69 -5.48
CA GLY A 312 -6.00 -0.51 -6.94
C GLY A 312 -4.81 0.26 -7.50
N GLY A 313 -3.61 0.01 -6.99
CA GLY A 313 -2.37 0.65 -7.41
C GLY A 313 -2.15 2.07 -6.87
N LEU A 314 -3.06 2.58 -6.04
CA LEU A 314 -2.96 3.91 -5.43
C LEU A 314 -2.51 3.80 -3.96
N PRO A 315 -1.43 4.46 -3.53
CA PRO A 315 -0.97 4.45 -2.15
C PRO A 315 -2.04 4.88 -1.16
N THR A 316 -2.11 4.22 -0.03
CA THR A 316 -3.08 4.54 1.01
C THR A 316 -2.65 5.71 1.87
N ALA A 317 -1.34 5.93 1.99
CA ALA A 317 -0.75 7.06 2.67
C ALA A 317 0.46 7.58 1.88
N ILE A 318 0.70 8.88 1.93
CA ILE A 318 1.88 9.52 1.36
C ILE A 318 2.88 9.81 2.47
N GLY A 319 4.16 9.63 2.15
CA GLY A 319 5.25 9.84 3.12
C GLY A 319 5.36 8.75 4.18
N VAL A 320 4.61 7.67 4.04
CA VAL A 320 4.71 6.50 4.89
C VAL A 320 5.27 5.36 4.04
N GLY A 321 6.59 5.24 3.99
CA GLY A 321 7.17 3.96 3.68
C GLY A 321 7.00 3.09 4.91
N SER A 322 6.43 1.93 4.80
CA SER A 322 6.42 0.93 5.85
C SER A 322 7.59 -0.03 5.65
N ALA A 323 8.14 -0.51 6.75
CA ALA A 323 9.04 -1.65 6.73
C ALA A 323 8.21 -2.89 6.40
N GLU A 324 7.88 -3.06 5.13
CA GLU A 324 7.11 -4.21 4.66
C GLU A 324 8.03 -5.41 4.46
N ALA A 325 7.42 -6.58 4.48
CA ALA A 325 8.08 -7.83 4.11
C ALA A 325 8.52 -7.87 2.63
N PHE A 326 8.15 -6.87 1.86
CA PHE A 326 8.42 -6.76 0.41
C PHE A 326 8.87 -5.36 0.02
N ILE A 327 9.55 -5.27 -1.12
CA ILE A 327 9.79 -4.04 -1.87
C ILE A 327 8.89 -4.01 -3.10
N GLY A 328 8.52 -2.82 -3.58
CA GLY A 328 7.52 -2.65 -4.63
C GLY A 328 6.15 -2.26 -4.07
N TYR A 329 5.07 -2.64 -4.74
CA TYR A 329 3.72 -2.41 -4.21
C TYR A 329 2.87 -3.68 -4.20
N MET A 330 1.90 -3.70 -3.31
CA MET A 330 0.91 -4.77 -3.21
C MET A 330 -0.45 -4.17 -2.82
N ASP A 331 -1.50 -4.61 -3.52
CA ASP A 331 -2.87 -4.18 -3.25
C ASP A 331 -3.46 -4.92 -2.04
N TYR A 332 -4.17 -4.15 -1.24
CA TYR A 332 -4.87 -4.60 -0.05
C TYR A 332 -6.37 -4.29 -0.15
N LEU A 333 -7.18 -5.12 0.49
CA LEU A 333 -8.61 -4.88 0.62
C LEU A 333 -8.84 -3.86 1.72
N PRO A 334 -9.48 -2.71 1.43
CA PRO A 334 -9.81 -1.76 2.47
C PRO A 334 -10.95 -2.32 3.34
N ALA A 335 -10.71 -2.47 4.64
CA ALA A 335 -11.71 -2.91 5.59
C ALA A 335 -12.76 -1.82 5.85
N SER A 336 -12.39 -0.54 5.72
CA SER A 336 -13.25 0.61 5.95
C SER A 336 -12.98 1.72 4.93
N ALA A 337 -13.81 2.77 4.94
CA ALA A 337 -13.57 3.98 4.14
C ALA A 337 -12.27 4.70 4.55
N LYS A 338 -11.76 4.49 5.78
CA LYS A 338 -10.45 4.96 6.24
C LYS A 338 -9.28 4.21 5.61
N ARG A 339 -9.56 3.11 4.87
CA ARG A 339 -8.57 2.25 4.23
C ARG A 339 -7.58 1.62 5.22
N ASP A 340 -8.10 1.16 6.36
CA ASP A 340 -7.36 0.25 7.23
C ASP A 340 -7.06 -1.02 6.43
N LEU A 341 -5.78 -1.36 6.31
CA LEU A 341 -5.29 -2.36 5.36
C LEU A 341 -4.66 -3.53 6.11
N ASP A 342 -5.43 -4.56 6.35
CA ASP A 342 -4.93 -5.75 7.05
C ASP A 342 -4.81 -6.98 6.15
N ILE A 343 -5.55 -7.00 5.02
CA ILE A 343 -5.66 -8.19 4.19
C ILE A 343 -5.19 -7.89 2.77
N PRO A 344 -4.13 -8.57 2.27
CA PRO A 344 -3.74 -8.50 0.87
C PRO A 344 -4.91 -8.87 -0.06
N GLU A 345 -5.00 -8.24 -1.20
CA GLU A 345 -6.03 -8.56 -2.19
C GLU A 345 -5.75 -9.90 -2.89
N ALA A 346 -4.49 -10.30 -2.97
CA ALA A 346 -4.09 -11.63 -3.42
C ALA A 346 -4.46 -12.70 -2.38
N THR A 347 -4.86 -13.88 -2.86
CA THR A 347 -5.14 -15.03 -1.98
C THR A 347 -3.83 -15.59 -1.38
N LYS A 348 -3.94 -16.34 -0.29
CA LYS A 348 -2.78 -17.00 0.35
C LYS A 348 -2.03 -17.90 -0.64
N ASP A 349 -2.73 -18.65 -1.48
CA ASP A 349 -2.09 -19.54 -2.46
C ASP A 349 -1.30 -18.76 -3.52
N VAL A 350 -1.83 -17.63 -3.99
CA VAL A 350 -1.13 -16.73 -4.91
C VAL A 350 0.13 -16.15 -4.26
N LEU A 351 0.02 -15.69 -3.00
CA LEU A 351 1.16 -15.14 -2.27
C LEU A 351 2.21 -16.21 -1.96
N ARG A 352 1.78 -17.43 -1.63
CA ARG A 352 2.70 -18.56 -1.44
C ARG A 352 3.44 -18.90 -2.74
N ALA A 353 2.74 -18.97 -3.88
CA ALA A 353 3.37 -19.23 -5.17
C ALA A 353 4.37 -18.13 -5.55
N TRP A 354 4.00 -16.86 -5.35
CA TRP A 354 4.90 -15.73 -5.56
C TRP A 354 6.11 -15.80 -4.61
N GLY A 355 5.90 -16.09 -3.34
CA GLY A 355 6.98 -16.24 -2.35
C GLY A 355 7.93 -17.40 -2.69
N THR A 356 7.41 -18.51 -3.21
CA THR A 356 8.23 -19.64 -3.68
C THR A 356 9.11 -19.22 -4.86
N GLU A 357 8.57 -18.47 -5.84
CA GLU A 357 9.37 -17.90 -6.94
C GLU A 357 10.47 -16.98 -6.42
N GLN A 358 10.17 -16.16 -5.39
CA GLN A 358 11.15 -15.27 -4.76
C GLN A 358 12.28 -16.07 -4.08
N LEU A 359 11.95 -17.15 -3.39
CA LEU A 359 12.95 -18.04 -2.78
C LEU A 359 13.88 -18.61 -3.85
N GLU A 360 13.34 -19.15 -4.95
CA GLU A 360 14.12 -19.69 -6.07
C GLU A 360 15.04 -18.65 -6.71
N ILE A 361 14.59 -17.38 -6.79
CA ILE A 361 15.41 -16.28 -7.31
C ILE A 361 16.60 -16.05 -6.37
N LEU A 362 16.35 -15.93 -5.07
CA LEU A 362 17.39 -15.68 -4.07
C LEU A 362 18.40 -16.82 -3.96
N GLU A 363 17.97 -18.07 -4.12
CA GLU A 363 18.87 -19.22 -4.18
C GLU A 363 19.77 -19.19 -5.42
N ARG A 364 19.20 -18.91 -6.57
CA ARG A 364 19.93 -18.84 -7.86
C ARG A 364 20.97 -17.72 -7.86
N GLU A 365 20.66 -16.60 -7.23
CA GLU A 365 21.57 -15.45 -7.14
C GLU A 365 22.64 -15.60 -6.06
N GLY A 366 22.56 -16.63 -5.23
CA GLY A 366 23.50 -16.87 -4.17
C GLY A 366 23.43 -15.85 -3.05
N ALA A 367 22.20 -15.54 -2.59
CA ALA A 367 21.96 -14.59 -1.50
C ALA A 367 22.89 -14.82 -0.31
N SER A 368 23.43 -13.77 0.27
CA SER A 368 24.30 -13.81 1.46
C SER A 368 23.55 -14.34 2.68
N ASP A 369 24.30 -14.79 3.69
CA ASP A 369 23.68 -15.31 4.92
C ASP A 369 22.82 -14.26 5.63
N TYR A 370 23.20 -12.98 5.57
CA TYR A 370 22.39 -11.87 6.07
C TYR A 370 21.06 -11.73 5.30
N GLU A 371 21.10 -11.73 3.98
CA GLU A 371 19.90 -11.67 3.14
C GLU A 371 18.99 -12.89 3.37
N ARG A 372 19.58 -14.08 3.46
CA ARG A 372 18.86 -15.33 3.75
C ARG A 372 18.16 -15.29 5.11
N CYS A 373 18.81 -14.71 6.12
CA CYS A 373 18.22 -14.57 7.46
C CYS A 373 16.95 -13.70 7.42
N ILE A 374 17.03 -12.55 6.74
CA ILE A 374 15.89 -11.61 6.66
C ILE A 374 14.79 -12.13 5.74
N ALA A 375 15.17 -12.55 4.54
CA ALA A 375 14.21 -13.03 3.55
C ALA A 375 13.44 -14.26 4.05
N ALA A 376 14.09 -15.18 4.75
CA ALA A 376 13.43 -16.35 5.32
C ALA A 376 12.30 -15.99 6.28
N ALA A 377 12.51 -15.00 7.14
CA ALA A 377 11.48 -14.54 8.06
C ALA A 377 10.26 -13.95 7.33
N TYR A 378 10.51 -13.20 6.26
CA TYR A 378 9.43 -12.61 5.45
C TYR A 378 8.74 -13.64 4.54
N LEU A 379 9.47 -14.61 3.98
CA LEU A 379 8.90 -15.73 3.21
C LEU A 379 7.92 -16.55 4.06
N ALA A 380 8.25 -16.77 5.32
CA ALA A 380 7.38 -17.46 6.27
C ALA A 380 6.03 -16.72 6.50
N ASP A 381 5.99 -15.40 6.38
CA ASP A 381 4.74 -14.61 6.47
C ASP A 381 3.78 -14.91 5.30
N TYR A 382 4.30 -15.46 4.21
CA TYR A 382 3.55 -15.90 3.01
C TYR A 382 3.37 -17.43 2.94
N ASP A 383 3.53 -18.14 4.07
CA ASP A 383 3.41 -19.60 4.17
C ASP A 383 4.42 -20.37 3.26
N VAL A 384 5.56 -19.78 2.95
CA VAL A 384 6.68 -20.45 2.26
C VAL A 384 7.62 -21.03 3.31
N ASP A 385 7.94 -22.33 3.20
CA ASP A 385 8.84 -22.98 4.16
C ASP A 385 10.31 -22.65 3.87
N PRO A 386 10.98 -21.86 4.72
CA PRO A 386 12.34 -21.43 4.45
C PRO A 386 13.41 -22.34 5.05
N ILE A 387 13.08 -23.49 5.67
CA ILE A 387 13.98 -24.26 6.55
C ILE A 387 15.34 -24.57 5.93
N ASN A 388 15.38 -24.91 4.64
CA ASN A 388 16.62 -25.27 3.94
C ASN A 388 17.38 -24.05 3.43
N PHE A 389 16.67 -22.97 3.13
CA PHE A 389 17.24 -21.73 2.62
C PHE A 389 17.77 -20.85 3.77
N ALA A 390 17.06 -20.79 4.88
CA ALA A 390 17.26 -19.84 5.96
C ALA A 390 18.63 -19.92 6.61
N ARG A 391 19.08 -18.76 7.10
CA ARG A 391 20.13 -18.61 8.09
C ARG A 391 19.56 -17.94 9.34
N VAL A 392 20.11 -18.30 10.46
CA VAL A 392 19.75 -17.71 11.76
C VAL A 392 20.98 -16.99 12.29
N TYR A 393 20.81 -15.75 12.72
CA TYR A 393 21.87 -15.00 13.40
C TYR A 393 21.86 -15.38 14.89
N VAL A 394 22.95 -15.94 15.35
CA VAL A 394 23.05 -16.51 16.70
C VAL A 394 24.33 -16.08 17.37
N THR A 395 24.28 -15.91 18.69
CA THR A 395 25.47 -15.81 19.55
C THR A 395 25.59 -17.08 20.34
N LEU A 396 26.66 -17.85 20.11
CA LEU A 396 27.04 -19.06 20.81
C LEU A 396 28.41 -18.85 21.43
N ASP A 397 28.57 -19.12 22.72
CA ASP A 397 29.82 -19.03 23.46
C ASP A 397 30.57 -17.68 23.28
N GLY A 398 29.79 -16.60 23.14
CA GLY A 398 30.29 -15.25 22.98
C GLY A 398 30.63 -14.81 21.54
N GLU A 399 30.56 -15.71 20.58
CA GLU A 399 30.77 -15.41 19.16
C GLU A 399 29.44 -15.32 18.42
N SER A 400 29.30 -14.34 17.53
CA SER A 400 28.10 -14.13 16.73
C SER A 400 28.32 -14.47 15.26
N PHE A 401 27.46 -15.32 14.69
CA PHE A 401 27.56 -15.78 13.32
C PHE A 401 26.21 -16.24 12.75
N PHE A 402 26.18 -16.55 11.46
CA PHE A 402 25.01 -17.13 10.81
C PHE A 402 25.13 -18.65 10.73
N ILE A 403 24.03 -19.35 11.04
CA ILE A 403 23.96 -20.82 11.02
C ILE A 403 22.65 -21.30 10.41
N SER A 404 22.61 -22.48 9.80
CA SER A 404 21.37 -23.13 9.36
C SER A 404 20.58 -23.67 10.55
N TYR A 405 19.27 -23.90 10.36
CA TYR A 405 18.45 -24.55 11.40
C TYR A 405 18.98 -25.95 11.74
N GLN A 406 19.45 -26.73 10.77
CA GLN A 406 20.04 -28.04 11.00
C GLN A 406 21.32 -27.93 11.84
N GLY A 407 22.21 -26.97 11.51
CA GLY A 407 23.42 -26.73 12.33
C GLY A 407 23.10 -26.33 13.76
N LEU A 408 22.07 -25.47 13.92
CA LEU A 408 21.60 -25.04 15.21
C LEU A 408 20.98 -26.20 16.01
N ALA A 409 20.18 -27.05 15.34
CA ALA A 409 19.62 -28.26 15.97
C ALA A 409 20.68 -29.25 16.45
N VAL A 410 21.78 -29.42 15.68
CA VAL A 410 22.94 -30.23 16.11
C VAL A 410 23.55 -29.62 17.38
N ALA A 411 23.77 -28.31 17.42
CA ALA A 411 24.32 -27.66 18.62
C ALA A 411 23.45 -27.84 19.85
N VAL A 412 22.12 -27.76 19.69
CA VAL A 412 21.15 -28.05 20.79
C VAL A 412 21.18 -29.53 21.19
N ALA A 413 21.25 -30.45 20.22
CA ALA A 413 21.15 -31.88 20.46
C ALA A 413 22.41 -32.49 21.06
N THR A 414 23.60 -31.97 20.72
CA THR A 414 24.89 -32.55 21.12
C THR A 414 25.57 -31.83 22.29
N GLY A 415 25.34 -30.53 22.42
CA GLY A 415 26.07 -29.70 23.40
C GLY A 415 25.28 -29.34 24.64
N GLY A 416 24.02 -29.75 24.75
CA GLY A 416 23.14 -29.23 25.82
C GLY A 416 22.92 -27.71 25.70
N ALA A 417 23.20 -27.15 24.52
CA ALA A 417 23.05 -25.71 24.26
C ALA A 417 21.61 -25.29 24.48
N VAL A 418 21.42 -24.36 25.39
CA VAL A 418 20.14 -23.71 25.65
C VAL A 418 20.09 -22.49 24.78
N ILE A 419 19.09 -22.39 23.93
CA ILE A 419 18.95 -21.27 22.98
C ILE A 419 17.77 -20.42 23.40
N GLY A 420 18.01 -19.15 23.54
CA GLY A 420 16.99 -18.15 23.83
C GLY A 420 16.60 -17.34 22.61
N LEU A 421 15.31 -17.00 22.50
CA LEU A 421 14.78 -16.09 21.49
C LEU A 421 14.09 -14.93 22.19
N PHE A 422 14.37 -13.71 21.72
CA PHE A 422 13.69 -12.51 22.19
C PHE A 422 12.33 -12.34 21.51
N LYS A 423 11.37 -11.76 22.22
CA LYS A 423 10.14 -11.27 21.57
C LYS A 423 10.46 -10.05 20.70
N SER A 424 9.78 -9.94 19.56
CA SER A 424 10.01 -8.85 18.59
C SER A 424 9.82 -7.44 19.17
N SER A 425 8.94 -7.27 20.17
CA SER A 425 8.71 -5.99 20.87
C SER A 425 9.89 -5.55 21.75
N GLU A 426 10.85 -6.42 22.00
CA GLU A 426 12.03 -6.16 22.84
C GLU A 426 13.29 -5.95 21.98
N MET A 427 13.19 -6.15 20.65
CA MET A 427 14.32 -6.07 19.73
C MET A 427 14.90 -4.67 19.58
N ASP A 428 14.07 -3.62 19.67
CA ASP A 428 14.54 -2.23 19.60
C ASP A 428 15.53 -1.89 20.72
N PHE A 429 15.49 -2.63 21.82
CA PHE A 429 16.44 -2.52 22.93
C PHE A 429 17.72 -3.32 22.71
N VAL A 430 17.65 -4.45 22.00
CA VAL A 430 18.77 -5.40 21.84
C VAL A 430 19.73 -4.95 20.75
N ASP A 431 19.22 -4.31 19.68
CA ASP A 431 20.05 -3.87 18.53
C ASP A 431 21.02 -2.71 18.86
N THR A 432 20.76 -1.99 19.97
CA THR A 432 21.47 -0.73 20.16
C THR A 432 22.59 -0.77 21.20
N TYR A 433 22.58 -1.68 22.19
CA TYR A 433 23.40 -1.37 23.38
C TYR A 433 24.02 -2.51 24.20
N THR A 434 23.88 -3.82 23.86
CA THR A 434 24.50 -4.81 24.76
C THR A 434 25.11 -6.01 24.04
N PRO A 435 26.37 -6.35 24.33
CA PRO A 435 26.90 -7.67 24.05
C PRO A 435 26.09 -8.69 24.84
N VAL A 436 25.38 -9.58 24.11
CA VAL A 436 24.64 -10.72 24.69
C VAL A 436 25.53 -11.70 25.47
N ASN A 437 26.80 -11.43 25.53
CA ASN A 437 27.86 -12.14 26.26
C ASN A 437 27.63 -12.19 27.77
N GLU A 438 26.61 -11.47 28.29
CA GLU A 438 26.37 -11.40 29.74
C GLU A 438 25.23 -12.32 30.24
N MET A 439 24.68 -13.21 29.39
CA MET A 439 23.73 -14.24 29.85
C MET A 439 24.47 -15.59 30.02
N PRO A 440 25.01 -15.90 31.17
CA PRO A 440 25.77 -17.14 31.35
C PRO A 440 24.88 -18.37 31.12
N GLY A 441 25.33 -19.23 30.20
CA GLY A 441 24.68 -20.50 29.90
C GLY A 441 23.47 -20.42 28.94
N ILE A 442 23.23 -19.26 28.31
CA ILE A 442 22.19 -19.10 27.29
C ILE A 442 22.79 -18.55 26.00
N ASN A 443 22.72 -19.32 24.93
CA ASN A 443 23.04 -18.89 23.58
C ASN A 443 21.81 -18.24 22.95
N VAL A 444 21.96 -17.18 22.21
CA VAL A 444 20.82 -16.32 21.81
C VAL A 444 20.67 -16.22 20.32
N ILE A 445 19.44 -16.52 19.83
CA ILE A 445 19.01 -16.19 18.47
C ILE A 445 18.54 -14.74 18.42
N ARG A 446 19.04 -13.99 17.45
CA ARG A 446 18.60 -12.62 17.15
C ARG A 446 17.83 -12.58 15.83
N PRO A 447 16.50 -12.41 15.85
CA PRO A 447 15.76 -12.13 14.65
C PRO A 447 16.19 -10.78 14.07
N LEU A 448 16.53 -10.73 12.78
CA LEU A 448 16.94 -9.49 12.08
C LEU A 448 15.80 -8.84 11.29
N ALA A 449 14.62 -9.49 11.23
CA ALA A 449 13.45 -9.00 10.51
C ALA A 449 12.29 -8.74 11.47
N ASN A 450 11.54 -7.69 11.22
CA ASN A 450 10.25 -7.44 11.88
C ASN A 450 9.15 -8.18 11.12
N SER A 451 8.96 -9.46 11.43
CA SER A 451 8.06 -10.37 10.75
C SER A 451 7.11 -11.05 11.75
N LYS A 452 5.92 -11.43 11.29
CA LYS A 452 4.98 -12.26 12.08
C LYS A 452 5.59 -13.63 12.42
N SER A 453 6.48 -14.13 11.58
CA SER A 453 7.19 -15.40 11.82
C SER A 453 8.17 -15.33 13.00
N CYS A 454 8.55 -14.14 13.41
CA CYS A 454 9.32 -13.91 14.65
C CYS A 454 8.45 -13.95 15.91
N ASN A 455 7.13 -14.15 15.78
CA ASN A 455 6.25 -14.30 16.94
C ASN A 455 6.51 -15.65 17.65
N LEU A 456 6.87 -15.57 18.92
CA LEU A 456 7.27 -16.72 19.76
C LEU A 456 6.07 -17.37 20.43
N LYS A 457 5.00 -17.64 19.70
CA LYS A 457 3.78 -18.20 20.27
C LYS A 457 3.78 -19.72 20.21
N MET A 458 3.58 -20.33 21.37
CA MET A 458 3.46 -21.77 21.56
C MET A 458 2.02 -22.13 21.92
N VAL A 459 1.49 -23.22 21.35
CA VAL A 459 0.17 -23.77 21.65
C VAL A 459 0.33 -25.25 21.99
N ASN A 460 -0.08 -25.65 23.19
CA ASN A 460 0.04 -27.03 23.68
C ASN A 460 1.47 -27.62 23.60
N GLY A 461 2.49 -26.79 23.75
CA GLY A 461 3.89 -27.21 23.69
C GLY A 461 4.51 -27.27 22.31
N GLU A 462 3.74 -26.89 21.26
CA GLU A 462 4.20 -26.82 19.88
C GLU A 462 4.15 -25.39 19.35
N PRO A 463 5.01 -25.02 18.37
CA PRO A 463 4.96 -23.73 17.71
C PRO A 463 3.63 -23.50 16.98
N GLU A 464 2.97 -22.35 17.22
CA GLU A 464 1.70 -22.02 16.56
C GLU A 464 1.87 -21.88 15.03
N ILE A 465 3.01 -21.37 14.58
CA ILE A 465 3.30 -21.16 13.15
C ILE A 465 4.44 -22.10 12.75
N PHE A 466 4.12 -23.04 11.88
CA PHE A 466 5.04 -24.08 11.40
C PHE A 466 6.28 -23.53 10.68
N THR A 467 6.13 -22.46 9.92
CA THR A 467 7.22 -21.80 9.16
C THR A 467 7.95 -20.72 9.94
N SER A 468 7.55 -20.47 11.20
CA SER A 468 8.23 -19.50 12.08
C SER A 468 9.64 -19.94 12.46
N ILE A 469 10.43 -19.04 13.03
CA ILE A 469 11.77 -19.34 13.56
C ILE A 469 11.71 -20.52 14.53
N ILE A 470 10.75 -20.47 15.48
CA ILE A 470 10.59 -21.57 16.46
C ILE A 470 10.06 -22.85 15.81
N GLY A 471 9.18 -22.74 14.80
CA GLY A 471 8.65 -23.89 14.06
C GLY A 471 9.75 -24.62 13.26
N CYS A 472 10.57 -23.87 12.54
CA CYS A 472 11.71 -24.41 11.81
C CYS A 472 12.74 -25.06 12.75
N LEU A 473 13.07 -24.40 13.87
CA LEU A 473 14.00 -24.97 14.85
C LEU A 473 13.43 -26.22 15.53
N HIS A 474 12.15 -26.20 15.89
CA HIS A 474 11.45 -27.36 16.47
C HIS A 474 11.55 -28.59 15.56
N ARG A 475 11.23 -28.41 14.27
CA ARG A 475 11.32 -29.48 13.26
C ARG A 475 12.74 -29.97 13.06
N ALA A 476 13.70 -29.08 12.97
CA ALA A 476 15.10 -29.45 12.81
C ALA A 476 15.61 -30.28 14.00
N ILE A 477 15.19 -29.99 15.25
CA ILE A 477 15.55 -30.80 16.43
C ILE A 477 14.89 -32.19 16.36
N LEU A 478 13.62 -32.28 15.94
CA LEU A 478 12.93 -33.56 15.76
C LEU A 478 13.60 -34.42 14.66
N GLU A 479 14.04 -33.83 13.57
CA GLU A 479 14.78 -34.52 12.50
C GLU A 479 16.10 -35.14 12.99
N HIS A 480 16.71 -34.58 14.03
CA HIS A 480 17.87 -35.13 14.73
C HIS A 480 17.54 -36.19 15.82
N GLY A 481 16.28 -36.63 15.86
CA GLY A 481 15.84 -37.70 16.80
C GLY A 481 15.76 -37.25 18.26
N LYS A 482 15.66 -35.95 18.50
CA LYS A 482 15.54 -35.34 19.82
C LYS A 482 14.19 -34.66 20.00
N THR A 483 13.73 -34.58 21.25
CA THR A 483 12.46 -33.89 21.57
C THR A 483 12.77 -32.49 22.09
N PRO A 484 12.32 -31.41 21.40
CA PRO A 484 12.52 -30.06 21.87
C PRO A 484 11.66 -29.78 23.11
N LYS A 485 12.25 -29.18 24.12
CA LYS A 485 11.57 -28.67 25.30
C LYS A 485 11.64 -27.18 25.35
N TRP A 486 10.49 -26.52 25.31
CA TRP A 486 10.35 -25.08 25.31
C TRP A 486 9.96 -24.56 26.69
N GLU A 487 10.67 -23.57 27.17
CA GLU A 487 10.45 -22.92 28.47
C GLU A 487 10.51 -21.42 28.35
N LEU A 488 9.56 -20.71 28.96
CA LEU A 488 9.59 -19.24 29.04
C LEU A 488 10.36 -18.85 30.32
N ARG A 489 11.48 -18.16 30.15
CA ARG A 489 12.30 -17.64 31.26
C ARG A 489 12.23 -16.13 31.33
N LYS A 490 12.15 -15.61 32.55
CA LYS A 490 12.31 -14.20 32.84
C LYS A 490 13.75 -13.95 33.28
N THR A 491 14.40 -13.00 32.63
CA THR A 491 15.77 -12.62 32.96
C THR A 491 15.90 -11.09 33.06
N ASN A 492 16.81 -10.65 33.94
CA ASN A 492 17.17 -9.25 34.00
C ASN A 492 18.14 -8.95 32.87
N PHE A 493 17.76 -8.00 32.02
CA PHE A 493 18.64 -7.51 30.97
C PHE A 493 19.33 -6.23 31.44
N PRO A 494 20.66 -6.18 31.51
CA PRO A 494 21.35 -4.97 31.84
C PRO A 494 21.15 -3.95 30.70
N SER A 495 20.41 -2.89 30.96
CA SER A 495 20.26 -1.77 30.05
C SER A 495 20.91 -0.52 30.64
N ILE A 496 21.37 0.39 29.79
CA ILE A 496 21.90 1.69 30.22
C ILE A 496 20.85 2.56 30.93
N PHE A 497 19.57 2.19 30.87
CA PHE A 497 18.43 2.88 31.51
C PHE A 497 17.92 2.18 32.79
N GLY A 498 18.65 1.15 33.30
CA GLY A 498 18.21 0.34 34.43
C GLY A 498 17.69 -1.02 33.97
N GLY A 499 18.01 -2.09 34.70
CA GLY A 499 17.68 -3.45 34.34
C GLY A 499 16.19 -3.63 34.07
N SER A 500 15.82 -4.05 32.87
CA SER A 500 14.44 -4.42 32.51
C SER A 500 14.30 -5.93 32.55
N MET A 501 13.18 -6.41 33.14
CA MET A 501 12.80 -7.81 33.04
C MET A 501 12.32 -8.12 31.63
N ILE A 502 13.03 -9.00 30.93
CA ILE A 502 12.62 -9.50 29.62
C ILE A 502 12.17 -10.96 29.68
N GLU A 503 11.28 -11.34 28.79
CA GLU A 503 10.85 -12.72 28.61
C GLU A 503 11.60 -13.36 27.46
N LEU A 504 12.29 -14.46 27.75
CA LEU A 504 13.08 -15.23 26.81
C LEU A 504 12.44 -16.60 26.62
N LEU A 505 12.15 -17.00 25.36
CA LEU A 505 11.74 -18.36 25.05
C LEU A 505 12.99 -19.20 24.85
N VAL A 506 13.15 -20.22 25.67
CA VAL A 506 14.33 -21.08 25.71
C VAL A 506 13.99 -22.47 25.20
N VAL A 507 14.81 -23.04 24.34
CA VAL A 507 14.71 -24.42 23.89
C VAL A 507 15.90 -25.23 24.35
N SER A 508 15.65 -26.46 24.81
CA SER A 508 16.63 -27.52 25.06
C SER A 508 16.18 -28.81 24.39
N ALA A 509 17.07 -29.73 24.14
CA ALA A 509 16.76 -31.05 23.61
C ALA A 509 16.90 -32.13 24.69
N ALA A 510 15.91 -33.03 24.76
CA ALA A 510 15.94 -34.19 25.64
C ALA A 510 16.29 -35.45 24.85
#